data_bbb8ebed8da3ab9544f48c97a7670a04
#
_entry.id   bbb8ebed8da3ab9544f48c97a7670a04
#
_cell.length_a   1.000
_cell.length_b   1.000
_cell.length_c   1.000
_cell.angle_alpha   90.00
_cell.angle_beta   90.00
_cell.angle_gamma   90.00
#
_symmetry.space_group_name_H-M   'P 1'
#
loop_
_entity.id
_entity.type
_entity.pdbx_description
1 polymer ?
#
loop_
_entity_poly.entity_id
_entity_poly.type
_entity_poly.pdbx_seq_one_letter_code
_entity_poly.pdbx_strand_id
1 'polypeptide(L)'
;MTAAASSDADLIAAHAAGDPHAFSELVRRHRDRMWAVALRTLRDPEEAADALQEAFISAFRAAGSFRAESQVTTWLHRIVVNACLDRMRRRQTRPTVPLPEAGPGEPVAPRDAMAERETRLVVQAALLELPEEQRAPIVLVDVEGYSVAETAQLLGIAEGTVKSRCARGRAKLAKVLGHLRNRSADANVPMNDVQVQQGRQLEER
;
A
#
# COMPACT_ATOMS: atom_id res chain seq x y z
N MET A 1 1.49 36.53 2.84
CA MET A 1 0.90 35.94 1.65
C MET A 1 1.50 34.54 1.54
N THR A 2 0.74 33.51 1.96
CA THR A 2 1.16 32.11 1.87
C THR A 2 1.09 31.72 0.40
N ALA A 3 2.22 31.45 -0.24
CA ALA A 3 2.24 30.89 -1.59
C ALA A 3 1.45 29.59 -1.54
N ALA A 4 0.36 29.52 -2.30
CA ALA A 4 -0.42 28.30 -2.46
C ALA A 4 0.55 27.22 -2.97
N ALA A 5 0.65 26.10 -2.25
CA ALA A 5 1.51 25.00 -2.66
C ALA A 5 1.02 24.52 -4.03
N SER A 6 1.89 24.55 -5.05
CA SER A 6 1.58 24.08 -6.40
C SER A 6 0.97 22.69 -6.34
N SER A 7 -0.09 22.44 -7.11
CA SER A 7 -0.68 21.11 -7.19
C SER A 7 0.28 20.14 -7.91
N ASP A 8 0.06 18.84 -7.74
CA ASP A 8 0.89 17.84 -8.45
C ASP A 8 0.74 17.94 -9.97
N ALA A 9 -0.43 18.36 -10.47
CA ALA A 9 -0.65 18.64 -11.89
C ALA A 9 0.15 19.84 -12.36
N ASP A 10 0.24 20.91 -11.54
CA ASP A 10 1.07 22.08 -11.85
C ASP A 10 2.54 21.71 -11.91
N LEU A 11 3.01 20.83 -11.01
CA LEU A 11 4.39 20.35 -11.00
C LEU A 11 4.73 19.53 -12.27
N ILE A 12 3.80 18.69 -12.74
CA ILE A 12 3.99 17.96 -14.00
C ILE A 12 4.03 18.93 -15.18
N ALA A 13 3.13 19.91 -15.22
CA ALA A 13 3.09 20.91 -16.28
C ALA A 13 4.38 21.78 -16.27
N ALA A 14 4.84 22.21 -15.10
CA ALA A 14 6.09 22.96 -14.96
C ALA A 14 7.30 22.13 -15.42
N HIS A 15 7.36 20.86 -15.05
CA HIS A 15 8.41 19.95 -15.54
C HIS A 15 8.38 19.80 -17.06
N ALA A 16 7.20 19.63 -17.65
CA ALA A 16 7.02 19.54 -19.09
C ALA A 16 7.44 20.86 -19.82
N ALA A 17 7.29 22.00 -19.11
CA ALA A 17 7.76 23.31 -19.58
C ALA A 17 9.26 23.56 -19.35
N GLY A 18 10.00 22.60 -18.76
CA GLY A 18 11.45 22.65 -18.56
C GLY A 18 11.92 23.12 -17.18
N ASP A 19 11.04 23.22 -16.18
CA ASP A 19 11.45 23.51 -14.81
C ASP A 19 12.24 22.30 -14.22
N PRO A 20 13.54 22.47 -13.90
CA PRO A 20 14.39 21.38 -13.42
C PRO A 20 14.05 20.90 -12.00
N HIS A 21 13.31 21.71 -11.22
CA HIS A 21 12.99 21.41 -9.82
C HIS A 21 11.61 20.80 -9.62
N ALA A 22 10.69 21.01 -10.56
CA ALA A 22 9.29 20.60 -10.41
C ALA A 22 9.15 19.09 -10.21
N PHE A 23 9.86 18.26 -10.99
CA PHE A 23 9.79 16.81 -10.84
C PHE A 23 10.43 16.31 -9.54
N SER A 24 11.49 16.97 -9.08
CA SER A 24 12.12 16.61 -7.78
C SER A 24 11.17 16.85 -6.61
N GLU A 25 10.36 17.91 -6.65
CA GLU A 25 9.33 18.18 -5.66
C GLU A 25 8.21 17.13 -5.71
N LEU A 26 7.81 16.70 -6.90
CA LEU A 26 6.84 15.61 -7.08
C LEU A 26 7.35 14.30 -6.47
N VAL A 27 8.62 13.93 -6.74
CA VAL A 27 9.27 12.76 -6.14
C VAL A 27 9.29 12.88 -4.61
N ARG A 28 9.66 14.04 -4.06
CA ARG A 28 9.71 14.28 -2.62
C ARG A 28 8.35 14.05 -1.95
N ARG A 29 7.26 14.47 -2.58
CA ARG A 29 5.88 14.29 -2.06
C ARG A 29 5.41 12.84 -2.08
N HIS A 30 5.80 12.09 -3.09
CA HIS A 30 5.20 10.76 -3.35
C HIS A 30 6.14 9.59 -3.04
N ARG A 31 7.45 9.83 -2.82
CA ARG A 31 8.46 8.79 -2.62
C ARG A 31 8.07 7.76 -1.57
N ASP A 32 7.70 8.19 -0.37
CA ASP A 32 7.45 7.27 0.75
C ASP A 32 6.22 6.40 0.50
N ARG A 33 5.17 6.99 -0.12
CA ARG A 33 3.98 6.23 -0.52
C ARG A 33 4.31 5.21 -1.61
N MET A 34 5.04 5.61 -2.62
CA MET A 34 5.44 4.73 -3.73
C MET A 34 6.42 3.65 -3.27
N TRP A 35 7.32 3.98 -2.35
CA TRP A 35 8.17 3.00 -1.68
C TRP A 35 7.36 1.92 -0.96
N ALA A 36 6.35 2.31 -0.18
CA ALA A 36 5.49 1.36 0.50
C ALA A 36 4.74 0.43 -0.48
N VAL A 37 4.33 0.93 -1.65
CA VAL A 37 3.73 0.12 -2.73
C VAL A 37 4.74 -0.89 -3.26
N ALA A 38 5.94 -0.46 -3.61
CA ALA A 38 6.98 -1.32 -4.16
C ALA A 38 7.37 -2.43 -3.17
N LEU A 39 7.59 -2.06 -1.91
CA LEU A 39 7.99 -3.01 -0.86
C LEU A 39 6.89 -4.06 -0.59
N ARG A 40 5.61 -3.67 -0.56
CA ARG A 40 4.48 -4.61 -0.42
C ARG A 40 4.39 -5.59 -1.59
N THR A 41 4.73 -5.11 -2.79
CA THR A 41 4.65 -5.93 -4.00
C THR A 41 5.81 -6.91 -4.11
N LEU A 42 7.05 -6.44 -3.92
CA LEU A 42 8.28 -7.22 -4.18
C LEU A 42 8.82 -7.96 -2.96
N ARG A 43 8.55 -7.47 -1.75
CA ARG A 43 9.02 -8.05 -0.48
C ARG A 43 10.51 -7.83 -0.16
N ASP A 44 11.30 -7.61 -1.17
CA ASP A 44 12.73 -7.40 -1.09
C ASP A 44 13.03 -5.89 -1.17
N PRO A 45 13.70 -5.30 -0.17
CA PRO A 45 14.00 -3.87 -0.15
C PRO A 45 14.90 -3.41 -1.30
N GLU A 46 15.87 -4.24 -1.71
CA GLU A 46 16.78 -3.91 -2.83
C GLU A 46 16.00 -3.90 -4.15
N GLU A 47 15.22 -4.95 -4.39
CA GLU A 47 14.34 -5.01 -5.56
C GLU A 47 13.30 -3.88 -5.57
N ALA A 48 12.76 -3.51 -4.41
CA ALA A 48 11.82 -2.40 -4.28
C ALA A 48 12.48 -1.05 -4.57
N ALA A 49 13.73 -0.84 -4.11
CA ALA A 49 14.49 0.37 -4.39
C ALA A 49 14.76 0.53 -5.89
N ASP A 50 15.22 -0.52 -6.53
CA ASP A 50 15.48 -0.53 -7.95
C ASP A 50 14.20 -0.32 -8.79
N ALA A 51 13.10 -1.03 -8.45
CA ALA A 51 11.82 -0.83 -9.13
C ALA A 51 11.31 0.60 -8.99
N LEU A 52 11.45 1.20 -7.80
CA LEU A 52 11.07 2.57 -7.55
C LEU A 52 11.91 3.56 -8.36
N GLN A 53 13.20 3.33 -8.46
CA GLN A 53 14.10 4.13 -9.28
C GLN A 53 13.75 4.04 -10.77
N GLU A 54 13.57 2.83 -11.30
CA GLU A 54 13.12 2.59 -12.68
C GLU A 54 11.77 3.29 -12.94
N ALA A 55 10.84 3.22 -11.98
CA ALA A 55 9.54 3.85 -12.06
C ALA A 55 9.62 5.38 -12.12
N PHE A 56 10.42 6.02 -11.27
CA PHE A 56 10.59 7.47 -11.32
C PHE A 56 11.31 7.95 -12.58
N ILE A 57 12.29 7.21 -13.10
CA ILE A 57 12.92 7.51 -14.39
C ILE A 57 11.88 7.42 -15.51
N SER A 58 11.02 6.40 -15.50
CA SER A 58 9.95 6.25 -16.48
C SER A 58 8.92 7.37 -16.38
N ALA A 59 8.53 7.74 -15.16
CA ALA A 59 7.62 8.86 -14.90
C ALA A 59 8.21 10.20 -15.38
N PHE A 60 9.48 10.46 -15.10
CA PHE A 60 10.20 11.66 -15.58
C PHE A 60 10.12 11.80 -17.09
N ARG A 61 10.39 10.71 -17.81
CA ARG A 61 10.35 10.70 -19.28
C ARG A 61 8.94 10.83 -19.84
N ALA A 62 7.94 10.26 -19.13
CA ALA A 62 6.55 10.23 -19.57
C ALA A 62 5.73 11.45 -19.10
N ALA A 63 6.27 12.32 -18.25
CA ALA A 63 5.56 13.46 -17.69
C ALA A 63 4.96 14.40 -18.75
N GLY A 64 5.68 14.65 -19.85
CA GLY A 64 5.19 15.47 -20.97
C GLY A 64 4.00 14.86 -21.73
N SER A 65 3.72 13.58 -21.57
CA SER A 65 2.56 12.90 -22.17
C SER A 65 1.39 12.70 -21.21
N PHE A 66 1.49 13.19 -19.97
CA PHE A 66 0.42 13.09 -18.98
C PHE A 66 -0.80 13.93 -19.38
N ARG A 67 -1.95 13.29 -19.58
CA ARG A 67 -3.17 13.93 -20.11
C ARG A 67 -4.16 14.39 -19.04
N ALA A 68 -3.80 14.31 -17.75
CA ALA A 68 -4.70 14.62 -16.62
C ALA A 68 -6.04 13.83 -16.61
N GLU A 69 -6.12 12.71 -17.31
CA GLU A 69 -7.28 11.80 -17.31
C GLU A 69 -7.44 11.06 -15.95
N SER A 70 -6.41 11.11 -15.13
CA SER A 70 -6.40 10.58 -13.76
C SER A 70 -5.60 11.50 -12.85
N GLN A 71 -5.73 11.31 -11.54
CA GLN A 71 -4.85 12.02 -10.60
C GLN A 71 -3.39 11.59 -10.79
N VAL A 72 -2.46 12.52 -10.60
CA VAL A 72 -1.01 12.28 -10.71
C VAL A 72 -0.57 11.13 -9.82
N THR A 73 -1.12 11.02 -8.60
CA THR A 73 -0.85 9.94 -7.67
C THR A 73 -1.21 8.58 -8.27
N THR A 74 -2.36 8.47 -8.94
CA THR A 74 -2.82 7.24 -9.59
C THR A 74 -1.92 6.87 -10.77
N TRP A 75 -1.51 7.86 -11.54
CA TRP A 75 -0.59 7.67 -12.66
C TRP A 75 0.79 7.19 -12.18
N LEU A 76 1.39 7.84 -11.17
CA LEU A 76 2.66 7.40 -10.56
C LEU A 76 2.54 5.97 -10.01
N HIS A 77 1.44 5.69 -9.32
CA HIS A 77 1.16 4.38 -8.76
C HIS A 77 1.18 3.28 -9.83
N ARG A 78 0.49 3.50 -10.97
CA ARG A 78 0.50 2.55 -12.10
C ARG A 78 1.92 2.31 -12.63
N ILE A 79 2.73 3.35 -12.74
CA ILE A 79 4.13 3.21 -13.20
C ILE A 79 4.93 2.36 -12.22
N VAL A 80 4.81 2.60 -10.90
CA VAL A 80 5.53 1.82 -9.87
C VAL A 80 5.08 0.36 -9.86
N VAL A 81 3.78 0.10 -9.93
CA VAL A 81 3.24 -1.27 -9.99
C VAL A 81 3.78 -1.99 -11.22
N ASN A 82 3.77 -1.35 -12.39
CA ASN A 82 4.30 -1.96 -13.62
C ASN A 82 5.79 -2.29 -13.49
N ALA A 83 6.61 -1.39 -12.94
CA ALA A 83 8.02 -1.66 -12.69
C ALA A 83 8.23 -2.87 -11.76
N CYS A 84 7.44 -2.96 -10.69
CA CYS A 84 7.47 -4.12 -9.78
C CYS A 84 7.11 -5.42 -10.49
N LEU A 85 6.04 -5.41 -11.30
CA LEU A 85 5.60 -6.60 -12.04
C LEU A 85 6.62 -7.03 -13.10
N ASP A 86 7.29 -6.10 -13.75
CA ASP A 86 8.35 -6.40 -14.71
C ASP A 86 9.55 -7.06 -14.01
N ARG A 87 9.92 -6.62 -12.81
CA ARG A 87 10.95 -7.29 -12.00
C ARG A 87 10.53 -8.69 -11.59
N MET A 88 9.30 -8.88 -11.14
CA MET A 88 8.77 -10.21 -10.81
C MET A 88 8.85 -11.16 -12.01
N ARG A 89 8.46 -10.70 -13.20
CA ARG A 89 8.57 -11.51 -14.45
C ARG A 89 10.03 -11.85 -14.77
N ARG A 90 10.95 -10.89 -14.63
CA ARG A 90 12.40 -11.14 -14.84
C ARG A 90 12.95 -12.17 -13.87
N ARG A 91 12.52 -12.16 -12.58
CA ARG A 91 12.90 -13.19 -11.59
C ARG A 91 12.38 -14.57 -11.95
N GLN A 92 11.15 -14.69 -12.44
CA GLN A 92 10.58 -15.97 -12.85
C GLN A 92 11.35 -16.60 -14.04
N THR A 93 11.89 -15.76 -14.93
CA THR A 93 12.69 -16.24 -16.08
C THR A 93 14.16 -16.47 -15.75
N ARG A 94 14.66 -15.94 -14.63
CA ARG A 94 16.04 -16.17 -14.13
C ARG A 94 15.99 -16.55 -12.66
N PRO A 95 15.95 -17.85 -12.30
CA PRO A 95 16.00 -18.27 -10.91
C PRO A 95 17.32 -17.85 -10.29
N THR A 96 17.29 -16.86 -9.39
CA THR A 96 18.42 -16.46 -8.56
C THR A 96 18.28 -17.09 -7.17
N VAL A 97 19.36 -17.56 -6.61
CA VAL A 97 19.42 -18.11 -5.24
C VAL A 97 19.12 -17.00 -4.24
N PRO A 98 18.28 -17.23 -3.21
CA PRO A 98 17.94 -16.21 -2.22
C PRO A 98 19.14 -15.89 -1.31
N LEU A 99 19.47 -14.60 -1.15
CA LEU A 99 20.32 -14.08 -0.07
C LEU A 99 19.47 -13.78 1.18
N PRO A 100 20.05 -13.81 2.40
CA PRO A 100 19.31 -13.61 3.66
C PRO A 100 18.83 -12.17 3.87
N GLU A 101 17.73 -12.07 4.61
CA GLU A 101 16.92 -10.87 4.86
C GLU A 101 17.64 -9.79 5.69
N ALA A 102 17.60 -8.55 5.24
CA ALA A 102 17.92 -7.37 6.04
C ALA A 102 16.61 -6.72 6.56
N GLY A 103 16.56 -6.41 7.85
CA GLY A 103 15.39 -5.90 8.53
C GLY A 103 15.05 -4.42 8.21
N PRO A 104 13.83 -3.95 8.50
CA PRO A 104 13.34 -2.63 8.12
C PRO A 104 13.84 -1.52 9.04
N GLY A 105 14.25 -0.40 8.43
CA GLY A 105 14.57 0.86 9.11
C GLY A 105 13.31 1.65 9.49
N GLU A 106 13.32 2.27 10.65
CA GLU A 106 12.19 2.85 11.36
C GLU A 106 12.12 4.38 11.26
N PRO A 107 10.96 5.00 10.92
CA PRO A 107 10.69 6.42 11.16
C PRO A 107 9.72 6.63 12.33
N VAL A 108 9.97 7.65 13.16
CA VAL A 108 9.24 7.99 14.40
C VAL A 108 8.07 8.95 14.13
N ALA A 109 6.91 8.76 14.74
CA ALA A 109 5.70 9.59 14.61
C ALA A 109 4.77 9.58 15.87
N PRO A 110 3.83 10.58 16.05
CA PRO A 110 3.07 10.88 17.28
C PRO A 110 1.99 9.85 17.67
N ARG A 111 1.45 9.93 18.91
CA ARG A 111 0.72 8.87 19.63
C ARG A 111 -0.57 8.30 19.01
N ASP A 112 -1.40 9.07 18.28
CA ASP A 112 -2.58 8.49 17.59
C ASP A 112 -2.18 7.76 16.30
N ALA A 113 -1.09 8.17 15.68
CA ALA A 113 -0.43 7.47 14.58
C ALA A 113 0.18 6.11 15.01
N MET A 114 0.34 5.84 16.31
CA MET A 114 1.01 4.64 16.79
C MET A 114 0.14 3.39 16.68
N ALA A 115 -1.15 3.46 17.03
CA ALA A 115 -2.08 2.33 16.87
C ALA A 115 -2.39 2.03 15.39
N GLU A 116 -2.54 3.08 14.57
CA GLU A 116 -2.66 2.91 13.11
C GLU A 116 -1.39 2.37 12.48
N ARG A 117 -0.23 2.80 12.98
CA ARG A 117 1.08 2.31 12.54
C ARG A 117 1.29 0.85 12.94
N GLU A 118 0.97 0.47 14.19
CA GLU A 118 1.02 -0.92 14.63
C GLU A 118 0.13 -1.82 13.77
N THR A 119 -1.13 -1.41 13.54
CA THR A 119 -2.04 -2.12 12.65
C THR A 119 -1.49 -2.23 11.23
N ARG A 120 -0.91 -1.16 10.70
CA ARG A 120 -0.30 -1.15 9.37
C ARG A 120 0.89 -2.11 9.27
N LEU A 121 1.75 -2.15 10.28
CA LEU A 121 2.89 -3.07 10.33
C LEU A 121 2.43 -4.52 10.41
N VAL A 122 1.41 -4.82 11.22
CA VAL A 122 0.84 -6.18 11.32
C VAL A 122 0.24 -6.63 9.99
N VAL A 123 -0.54 -5.77 9.32
CA VAL A 123 -1.10 -6.07 8.00
C VAL A 123 0.01 -6.26 6.96
N GLN A 124 1.04 -5.42 7.00
CA GLN A 124 2.18 -5.53 6.09
C GLN A 124 2.94 -6.84 6.31
N ALA A 125 3.22 -7.23 7.56
CA ALA A 125 3.84 -8.51 7.89
C ALA A 125 2.99 -9.69 7.40
N ALA A 126 1.67 -9.67 7.64
CA ALA A 126 0.77 -10.71 7.17
C ALA A 126 0.73 -10.84 5.63
N LEU A 127 0.79 -9.72 4.91
CA LEU A 127 0.89 -9.74 3.45
C LEU A 127 2.20 -10.37 2.98
N LEU A 128 3.29 -10.14 3.71
CA LEU A 128 4.60 -10.72 3.40
C LEU A 128 4.65 -12.25 3.61
N GLU A 129 3.80 -12.83 4.45
CA GLU A 129 3.68 -14.28 4.64
C GLU A 129 2.96 -14.99 3.48
N LEU A 130 2.23 -14.24 2.64
CA LEU A 130 1.56 -14.83 1.50
C LEU A 130 2.57 -15.23 0.40
N PRO A 131 2.35 -16.37 -0.28
CA PRO A 131 3.06 -16.66 -1.52
C PRO A 131 2.85 -15.53 -2.53
N GLU A 132 3.87 -15.22 -3.32
CA GLU A 132 3.88 -14.13 -4.29
C GLU A 132 2.66 -14.14 -5.22
N GLU A 133 2.29 -15.34 -5.70
CA GLU A 133 1.12 -15.52 -6.56
C GLU A 133 -0.23 -15.18 -5.93
N GLN A 134 -0.34 -15.17 -4.60
CA GLN A 134 -1.52 -14.75 -3.86
C GLN A 134 -1.40 -13.30 -3.39
N ARG A 135 -0.20 -12.86 -3.02
CA ARG A 135 0.07 -11.51 -2.53
C ARG A 135 -0.14 -10.47 -3.63
N ALA A 136 0.45 -10.66 -4.81
CA ALA A 136 0.36 -9.68 -5.89
C ALA A 136 -1.09 -9.36 -6.29
N PRO A 137 -2.00 -10.32 -6.52
CA PRO A 137 -3.41 -10.01 -6.78
C PRO A 137 -4.11 -9.30 -5.62
N ILE A 138 -3.83 -9.68 -4.37
CA ILE A 138 -4.43 -9.02 -3.19
C ILE A 138 -3.95 -7.58 -3.06
N VAL A 139 -2.66 -7.33 -3.22
CA VAL A 139 -2.14 -5.96 -3.18
C VAL A 139 -2.81 -5.11 -4.26
N LEU A 140 -2.91 -5.61 -5.49
CA LEU A 140 -3.52 -4.86 -6.59
C LEU A 140 -5.01 -4.62 -6.36
N VAL A 141 -5.79 -5.65 -6.00
CA VAL A 141 -7.25 -5.54 -5.87
C VAL A 141 -7.66 -4.89 -4.55
N ASP A 142 -7.14 -5.38 -3.42
CA ASP A 142 -7.66 -5.02 -2.09
C ASP A 142 -6.97 -3.80 -1.49
N VAL A 143 -5.70 -3.55 -1.83
CA VAL A 143 -4.94 -2.42 -1.27
C VAL A 143 -4.91 -1.25 -2.25
N GLU A 144 -4.67 -1.51 -3.52
CA GLU A 144 -4.47 -0.48 -4.54
C GLU A 144 -5.74 -0.20 -5.37
N GLY A 145 -6.81 -0.99 -5.18
CA GLY A 145 -8.14 -0.72 -5.74
C GLY A 145 -8.28 -1.00 -7.24
N TYR A 146 -7.38 -1.79 -7.84
CA TYR A 146 -7.57 -2.22 -9.22
C TYR A 146 -8.74 -3.19 -9.35
N SER A 147 -9.46 -3.11 -10.45
CA SER A 147 -10.47 -4.12 -10.80
C SER A 147 -9.81 -5.48 -11.07
N VAL A 148 -10.58 -6.54 -10.96
CA VAL A 148 -10.12 -7.89 -11.29
C VAL A 148 -9.66 -7.99 -12.74
N ALA A 149 -10.34 -7.30 -13.66
CA ALA A 149 -9.98 -7.27 -15.08
C ALA A 149 -8.64 -6.57 -15.32
N GLU A 150 -8.44 -5.39 -14.73
CA GLU A 150 -7.15 -4.67 -14.82
C GLU A 150 -6.02 -5.49 -14.19
N THR A 151 -6.27 -6.11 -13.01
CA THR A 151 -5.30 -6.98 -12.35
C THR A 151 -4.93 -8.18 -13.21
N ALA A 152 -5.90 -8.80 -13.89
CA ALA A 152 -5.67 -9.91 -14.81
C ALA A 152 -4.76 -9.50 -15.97
N GLN A 153 -5.02 -8.34 -16.58
CA GLN A 153 -4.18 -7.77 -17.63
C GLN A 153 -2.76 -7.46 -17.13
N LEU A 154 -2.63 -6.80 -15.98
CA LEU A 154 -1.34 -6.45 -15.38
C LEU A 154 -0.49 -7.68 -15.05
N LEU A 155 -1.11 -8.73 -14.51
CA LEU A 155 -0.42 -9.97 -14.14
C LEU A 155 -0.24 -10.95 -15.31
N GLY A 156 -0.92 -10.74 -16.44
CA GLY A 156 -0.91 -11.65 -17.58
C GLY A 156 -1.57 -13.01 -17.29
N ILE A 157 -2.62 -13.04 -16.47
CA ILE A 157 -3.34 -14.24 -16.06
C ILE A 157 -4.86 -14.07 -16.26
N ALA A 158 -5.61 -15.17 -16.30
CA ALA A 158 -7.06 -15.11 -16.43
C ALA A 158 -7.74 -14.49 -15.19
N GLU A 159 -8.86 -13.77 -15.36
CA GLU A 159 -9.63 -13.19 -14.26
C GLU A 159 -10.06 -14.23 -13.21
N GLY A 160 -10.43 -15.44 -13.65
CA GLY A 160 -10.75 -16.55 -12.76
C GLY A 160 -9.58 -16.94 -11.85
N THR A 161 -8.35 -16.83 -12.37
CA THR A 161 -7.12 -17.05 -11.60
C THR A 161 -6.90 -15.94 -10.58
N VAL A 162 -7.14 -14.68 -10.94
CA VAL A 162 -7.10 -13.56 -9.98
C VAL A 162 -8.09 -13.79 -8.84
N LYS A 163 -9.36 -14.08 -9.17
CA LYS A 163 -10.43 -14.35 -8.18
C LYS A 163 -10.04 -15.48 -7.22
N SER A 164 -9.56 -16.61 -7.75
CA SER A 164 -9.19 -17.77 -6.94
C SER A 164 -7.96 -17.54 -6.06
N ARG A 165 -6.96 -16.78 -6.56
CA ARG A 165 -5.77 -16.39 -5.80
C ARG A 165 -6.11 -15.40 -4.69
N CYS A 166 -6.94 -14.39 -4.97
CA CYS A 166 -7.46 -13.45 -3.95
C CYS A 166 -8.25 -14.20 -2.87
N ALA A 167 -9.17 -15.12 -3.24
CA ALA A 167 -9.93 -15.87 -2.26
C ALA A 167 -9.04 -16.69 -1.31
N ARG A 168 -8.04 -17.39 -1.85
CA ARG A 168 -7.09 -18.17 -1.03
C ARG A 168 -6.23 -17.29 -0.13
N GLY A 169 -5.74 -16.18 -0.66
CA GLY A 169 -4.95 -15.24 0.11
C GLY A 169 -5.75 -14.56 1.23
N ARG A 170 -6.98 -14.10 0.95
CA ARG A 170 -7.90 -13.55 1.98
C ARG A 170 -8.20 -14.56 3.09
N ALA A 171 -8.39 -15.84 2.74
CA ALA A 171 -8.60 -16.88 3.74
C ALA A 171 -7.39 -17.06 4.67
N LYS A 172 -6.16 -16.95 4.15
CA LYS A 172 -4.94 -16.97 4.97
C LYS A 172 -4.82 -15.71 5.83
N LEU A 173 -5.02 -14.52 5.25
CA LEU A 173 -4.99 -13.25 5.98
C LEU A 173 -6.03 -13.22 7.10
N ALA A 174 -7.25 -13.72 6.86
CA ALA A 174 -8.30 -13.77 7.89
C ALA A 174 -7.90 -14.60 9.12
N LYS A 175 -7.09 -15.64 8.95
CA LYS A 175 -6.55 -16.43 10.07
C LYS A 175 -5.51 -15.64 10.87
N VAL A 176 -4.61 -14.95 10.20
CA VAL A 176 -3.53 -14.19 10.82
C VAL A 176 -4.05 -12.89 11.46
N LEU A 177 -4.97 -12.20 10.79
CA LEU A 177 -5.48 -10.89 11.20
C LEU A 177 -6.79 -10.96 12.02
N GLY A 178 -7.30 -12.17 12.32
CA GLY A 178 -8.56 -12.36 13.04
C GLY A 178 -8.61 -11.65 14.41
N HIS A 179 -7.48 -11.54 15.09
CA HIS A 179 -7.34 -10.82 16.34
C HIS A 179 -7.56 -9.30 16.23
N LEU A 180 -7.26 -8.68 15.07
CA LEU A 180 -7.46 -7.24 14.86
C LEU A 180 -8.95 -6.90 14.75
N ARG A 181 -9.76 -7.79 14.20
CA ARG A 181 -11.22 -7.60 14.08
C ARG A 181 -11.92 -7.57 15.43
N ASN A 182 -11.45 -8.38 16.39
CA ASN A 182 -12.05 -8.45 17.72
C ASN A 182 -11.69 -7.24 18.58
N ARG A 183 -10.48 -6.66 18.46
CA ARG A 183 -10.10 -5.43 19.18
C ARG A 183 -11.01 -4.24 18.88
N SER A 184 -11.53 -4.11 17.65
CA SER A 184 -12.47 -3.05 17.28
C SER A 184 -13.88 -3.30 17.80
N ALA A 185 -14.27 -4.56 18.02
CA ALA A 185 -15.57 -4.91 18.61
C ALA A 185 -15.61 -4.66 20.12
N ASP A 186 -14.50 -4.96 20.83
CA ASP A 186 -14.40 -4.75 22.29
C ASP A 186 -14.27 -3.28 22.69
N ALA A 187 -13.77 -2.42 21.79
CA ALA A 187 -13.68 -0.97 22.02
C ALA A 187 -15.03 -0.24 21.94
N ASN A 188 -16.09 -0.89 21.47
CA ASN A 188 -17.41 -0.30 21.27
C ASN A 188 -18.50 -0.90 22.19
N VAL A 189 -18.13 -1.46 23.35
CA VAL A 189 -19.10 -1.82 24.39
C VAL A 189 -19.32 -0.58 25.26
N PRO A 190 -20.50 0.06 25.23
CA PRO A 190 -20.79 1.16 26.14
C PRO A 190 -20.83 0.61 27.57
N MET A 191 -19.94 1.13 28.41
CA MET A 191 -20.01 0.94 29.86
C MET A 191 -21.27 1.63 30.42
N ASN A 192 -22.41 0.99 30.28
CA ASN A 192 -23.64 1.44 30.90
C ASN A 192 -24.46 0.21 31.28
N ASP A 193 -24.25 -0.35 32.52
CA ASP A 193 -25.24 -1.14 33.24
C ASP A 193 -24.72 -1.69 34.59
N VAL A 194 -23.78 -1.02 35.26
CA VAL A 194 -23.32 -1.48 36.58
C VAL A 194 -23.83 -0.60 37.76
N GLN A 195 -24.50 0.51 37.51
CA GLN A 195 -24.93 1.42 38.62
C GLN A 195 -26.41 1.41 38.99
N VAL A 196 -27.25 0.52 38.47
CA VAL A 196 -28.68 0.51 38.78
C VAL A 196 -29.08 -0.57 39.85
N GLN A 197 -28.22 -1.49 40.25
CA GLN A 197 -28.61 -2.53 41.22
C GLN A 197 -28.20 -2.27 42.68
N GLN A 198 -27.49 -1.19 43.01
CA GLN A 198 -27.13 -0.88 44.40
C GLN A 198 -28.06 0.14 45.09
N GLY A 199 -29.01 0.74 44.36
CA GLY A 199 -29.94 1.73 44.94
C GLY A 199 -31.24 1.16 45.50
N ARG A 200 -31.54 -0.13 45.34
CA ARG A 200 -32.84 -0.72 45.72
C ARG A 200 -32.85 -1.55 47.02
N GLN A 201 -31.75 -1.64 47.71
CA GLN A 201 -31.70 -2.41 48.99
C GLN A 201 -31.58 -1.55 50.26
N LEU A 202 -31.72 -0.24 50.18
CA LEU A 202 -31.65 0.67 51.35
C LEU A 202 -32.99 1.35 51.74
N GLU A 203 -34.09 1.03 51.07
CA GLU A 203 -35.44 1.59 51.44
C GLU A 203 -36.40 0.57 52.07
N GLU A 204 -35.95 -0.61 52.40
CA GLU A 204 -36.78 -1.58 53.20
C GLU A 204 -36.04 -2.02 54.47
N ARG A 205 -35.81 -1.05 55.41
CA ARG A 205 -35.62 -1.32 56.84
C ARG A 205 -36.02 -0.14 57.68
#